data_b7327aad64b3c23387e68a74df822d69
#
_entry.id   b7327aad64b3c23387e68a74df822d69
#
_cell.length_a   1.000
_cell.length_b   1.000
_cell.length_c   1.000
_cell.angle_alpha   90.00
_cell.angle_beta   90.00
_cell.angle_gamma   90.00
#
_symmetry.space_group_name_H-M   'P 1'
#
loop_
_entity.id
_entity.type
_entity.pdbx_description
1 polymer ?
#
loop_
_entity_poly.entity_id
_entity_poly.type
_entity_poly.pdbx_seq_one_letter_code
_entity_poly.pdbx_strand_id
1 'polypeptide(L)'
;LVDGELIVMTPQRSRHATAVRLAEDTLRSIFGAGFDVRVQLPIAFEPDSEPEPDLAVVVGSPRDYRDAHPQTAVLIVEVADTTLPYDRERKARLYAQAGIPEYWIVNLQDQCLEIHRYPAAVGSSHATYQSRSVAHPSDTVTPLKSPQGSLIVADLLP
;
A
#
# COMPACT_ATOMS: atom_id res chain seq x y z
N LEU A 1 13.66 4.99 -4.41
CA LEU A 1 14.35 6.00 -3.61
C LEU A 1 13.48 6.34 -2.42
N VAL A 2 14.02 6.33 -1.22
CA VAL A 2 13.30 6.71 0.01
C VAL A 2 14.21 7.64 0.79
N ASP A 3 13.72 8.84 1.13
CA ASP A 3 14.47 9.89 1.83
C ASP A 3 15.87 10.16 1.21
N GLY A 4 15.98 10.13 -0.13
CA GLY A 4 17.24 10.32 -0.85
C GLY A 4 18.19 9.12 -0.85
N GLU A 5 17.87 8.01 -0.19
CA GLU A 5 18.69 6.79 -0.15
C GLU A 5 18.29 5.77 -1.21
N LEU A 6 19.29 5.19 -1.87
CA LEU A 6 19.10 4.08 -2.81
C LEU A 6 18.93 2.78 -2.02
N ILE A 7 17.73 2.21 -2.06
CA ILE A 7 17.47 0.91 -1.43
C ILE A 7 17.60 -0.18 -2.49
N VAL A 8 18.55 -1.09 -2.28
CA VAL A 8 18.70 -2.28 -3.13
C VAL A 8 17.67 -3.32 -2.71
N MET A 9 16.78 -3.68 -3.63
CA MET A 9 15.77 -4.71 -3.39
C MET A 9 16.33 -6.09 -3.73
N THR A 10 16.08 -7.07 -2.86
CA THR A 10 16.38 -8.48 -3.15
C THR A 10 15.34 -9.06 -4.11
N PRO A 11 15.68 -10.08 -4.92
CA PRO A 11 14.71 -10.74 -5.79
C PRO A 11 13.48 -11.23 -5.01
N GLN A 12 12.30 -11.01 -5.57
CA GLN A 12 11.04 -11.43 -4.94
C GLN A 12 10.97 -12.96 -4.83
N ARG A 13 10.56 -13.43 -3.67
CA ARG A 13 10.22 -14.83 -3.48
C ARG A 13 8.86 -15.15 -4.10
N SER A 14 8.68 -16.38 -4.57
CA SER A 14 7.43 -16.83 -5.23
C SER A 14 6.17 -16.52 -4.39
N ARG A 15 6.24 -16.73 -3.08
CA ARG A 15 5.14 -16.45 -2.16
C ARG A 15 4.76 -14.97 -2.11
N HIS A 16 5.74 -14.08 -2.07
CA HIS A 16 5.54 -12.63 -2.17
C HIS A 16 4.89 -12.25 -3.51
N ALA A 17 5.43 -12.73 -4.62
CA ALA A 17 4.89 -12.46 -5.94
C ALA A 17 3.43 -12.96 -6.10
N THR A 18 3.11 -14.12 -5.53
CA THR A 18 1.73 -14.64 -5.52
C THR A 18 0.80 -13.72 -4.74
N ALA A 19 1.19 -13.28 -3.54
CA ALA A 19 0.38 -12.37 -2.74
C ALA A 19 0.15 -11.01 -3.45
N VAL A 20 1.17 -10.47 -4.12
CA VAL A 20 1.03 -9.25 -4.92
C VAL A 20 -0.02 -9.44 -6.02
N ARG A 21 0.00 -10.56 -6.73
CA ARG A 21 -0.99 -10.87 -7.79
C ARG A 21 -2.41 -11.04 -7.24
N LEU A 22 -2.56 -11.75 -6.14
CA LEU A 22 -3.87 -11.91 -5.47
C LEU A 22 -4.43 -10.57 -5.01
N ALA A 23 -3.59 -9.73 -4.42
CA ALA A 23 -3.98 -8.39 -3.98
C ALA A 23 -4.33 -7.49 -5.17
N GLU A 24 -3.58 -7.56 -6.28
CA GLU A 24 -3.89 -6.82 -7.50
C GLU A 24 -5.28 -7.16 -8.03
N ASP A 25 -5.56 -8.44 -8.23
CA ASP A 25 -6.85 -8.91 -8.76
C ASP A 25 -8.01 -8.51 -7.84
N THR A 26 -7.84 -8.66 -6.53
CA THR A 26 -8.84 -8.29 -5.52
C THR A 26 -9.10 -6.79 -5.52
N LEU A 27 -8.06 -5.95 -5.50
CA LEU A 27 -8.20 -4.49 -5.48
C LEU A 27 -8.82 -3.97 -6.77
N ARG A 28 -8.44 -4.50 -7.93
CA ARG A 28 -9.08 -4.13 -9.22
C ARG A 28 -10.57 -4.43 -9.21
N SER A 29 -10.98 -5.55 -8.62
CA SER A 29 -12.39 -5.94 -8.52
C SER A 29 -13.20 -4.99 -7.64
N ILE A 30 -12.68 -4.58 -6.48
CA ILE A 30 -13.44 -3.78 -5.50
C ILE A 30 -13.39 -2.26 -5.76
N PHE A 31 -12.34 -1.74 -6.40
CA PHE A 31 -12.25 -0.33 -6.75
C PHE A 31 -12.93 -0.01 -8.09
N GLY A 32 -12.75 -0.85 -9.10
CA GLY A 32 -13.41 -0.72 -10.39
C GLY A 32 -13.00 0.53 -11.19
N ALA A 33 -13.92 0.99 -12.03
CA ALA A 33 -13.70 2.13 -12.90
C ALA A 33 -13.48 3.44 -12.10
N GLY A 34 -12.59 4.30 -12.60
CA GLY A 34 -12.22 5.56 -11.94
C GLY A 34 -11.04 5.44 -11.00
N PHE A 35 -10.50 4.23 -10.82
CA PHE A 35 -9.28 3.95 -10.07
C PHE A 35 -8.31 3.13 -10.90
N ASP A 36 -7.02 3.40 -10.72
CA ASP A 36 -5.92 2.59 -11.27
C ASP A 36 -5.19 1.88 -10.15
N VAL A 37 -5.06 0.56 -10.27
CA VAL A 37 -4.24 -0.25 -9.35
C VAL A 37 -2.86 -0.40 -9.98
N ARG A 38 -1.88 0.27 -9.40
CA ARG A 38 -0.48 0.28 -9.82
C ARG A 38 0.29 -0.77 -9.05
N VAL A 39 1.10 -1.55 -9.76
CA VAL A 39 1.91 -2.61 -9.17
C VAL A 39 3.39 -2.27 -9.37
N GLN A 40 4.11 -2.09 -8.28
CA GLN A 40 5.56 -1.83 -8.28
C GLN A 40 5.96 -0.67 -9.21
N LEU A 41 5.17 0.39 -9.16
CA LEU A 41 5.40 1.62 -9.90
C LEU A 41 5.58 2.80 -8.93
N PRO A 42 6.41 3.79 -9.28
CA PRO A 42 6.68 4.92 -8.41
C PRO A 42 5.45 5.76 -8.08
N ILE A 43 5.43 6.27 -6.85
CA ILE A 43 4.59 7.39 -6.43
C ILE A 43 5.53 8.54 -6.06
N ALA A 44 5.38 9.71 -6.67
CA ALA A 44 6.26 10.84 -6.47
C ALA A 44 5.79 11.68 -5.27
N PHE A 45 6.38 11.48 -4.10
CA PHE A 45 6.14 12.34 -2.93
C PHE A 45 7.11 13.51 -2.92
N GLU A 46 6.59 14.71 -2.71
CA GLU A 46 7.42 15.89 -2.53
C GLU A 46 8.17 15.87 -1.17
N PRO A 47 9.40 16.38 -1.06
CA PRO A 47 10.23 16.92 -2.14
C PRO A 47 11.14 15.89 -2.81
N ASP A 48 11.49 14.74 -2.18
CA ASP A 48 12.59 13.90 -2.63
C ASP A 48 12.34 12.39 -2.47
N SER A 49 11.09 11.95 -2.38
CA SER A 49 10.78 10.52 -2.19
C SER A 49 9.93 9.96 -3.32
N GLU A 50 10.46 8.93 -3.98
CA GLU A 50 9.76 8.16 -5.00
C GLU A 50 9.75 6.66 -4.62
N PRO A 51 8.96 6.27 -3.61
CA PRO A 51 8.83 4.84 -3.30
C PRO A 51 8.11 4.10 -4.42
N GLU A 52 8.45 2.83 -4.57
CA GLU A 52 7.77 1.87 -5.43
C GLU A 52 7.03 0.85 -4.54
N PRO A 53 5.82 1.16 -4.07
CA PRO A 53 5.06 0.21 -3.26
C PRO A 53 4.70 -1.03 -4.06
N ASP A 54 4.48 -2.16 -3.37
CA ASP A 54 4.02 -3.36 -4.05
C ASP A 54 2.70 -3.10 -4.79
N LEU A 55 1.74 -2.40 -4.16
CA LEU A 55 0.54 -1.90 -4.84
C LEU A 55 0.17 -0.50 -4.34
N ALA A 56 -0.39 0.28 -5.26
CA ALA A 56 -1.02 1.56 -4.94
C ALA A 56 -2.32 1.72 -5.72
N VAL A 57 -3.36 2.17 -5.06
CA VAL A 57 -4.62 2.53 -5.71
C VAL A 57 -4.67 4.05 -5.81
N VAL A 58 -4.77 4.55 -7.03
CA VAL A 58 -4.84 5.98 -7.34
C VAL A 58 -6.12 6.31 -8.08
N VAL A 59 -6.57 7.55 -7.97
CA VAL A 59 -7.74 8.03 -8.74
C VAL A 59 -7.36 8.19 -10.20
N GLY A 60 -8.24 7.81 -11.11
CA GLY A 60 -8.06 8.00 -12.56
C GLY A 60 -7.75 6.70 -13.29
N SER A 61 -7.03 6.83 -14.39
CA SER A 61 -6.66 5.74 -15.29
C SER A 61 -5.15 5.77 -15.59
N PRO A 62 -4.58 4.70 -16.14
CA PRO A 62 -3.15 4.68 -16.52
C PRO A 62 -2.74 5.82 -17.45
N ARG A 63 -3.66 6.29 -18.31
CA ARG A 63 -3.38 7.38 -19.26
C ARG A 63 -3.20 8.74 -18.61
N ASP A 64 -3.76 8.95 -17.42
CA ASP A 64 -3.63 10.20 -16.67
C ASP A 64 -2.21 10.37 -16.11
N TYR A 65 -1.46 9.28 -15.98
CA TYR A 65 -0.10 9.24 -15.42
C TYR A 65 0.99 8.96 -16.47
N ARG A 66 0.70 9.20 -17.75
CA ARG A 66 1.65 8.95 -18.86
C ARG A 66 2.86 9.89 -18.84
N ASP A 67 2.70 11.11 -18.35
CA ASP A 67 3.72 12.17 -18.42
C ASP A 67 4.36 12.44 -17.04
N ALA A 68 3.71 12.02 -15.94
CA ALA A 68 4.22 12.16 -14.57
C ALA A 68 3.63 11.08 -13.65
N HIS A 69 4.38 10.66 -12.65
CA HIS A 69 3.88 9.75 -11.62
C HIS A 69 2.83 10.43 -10.73
N PRO A 70 1.86 9.68 -10.17
CA PRO A 70 0.93 10.23 -9.19
C PRO A 70 1.68 10.71 -7.95
N GLN A 71 1.19 11.79 -7.34
CA GLN A 71 1.77 12.38 -6.12
C GLN A 71 1.04 11.92 -4.85
N THR A 72 -0.01 11.15 -4.99
CA THR A 72 -0.80 10.60 -3.87
C THR A 72 -1.45 9.29 -4.27
N ALA A 73 -1.99 8.58 -3.29
CA ALA A 73 -2.79 7.38 -3.48
C ALA A 73 -3.93 7.35 -2.45
N VAL A 74 -5.00 6.63 -2.74
CA VAL A 74 -6.10 6.42 -1.78
C VAL A 74 -5.83 5.23 -0.87
N LEU A 75 -4.99 4.31 -1.31
CA LEU A 75 -4.54 3.13 -0.57
C LEU A 75 -3.15 2.73 -1.07
N ILE A 76 -2.25 2.42 -0.15
CA ILE A 76 -0.98 1.73 -0.46
C ILE A 76 -0.97 0.39 0.25
N VAL A 77 -0.47 -0.64 -0.43
CA VAL A 77 -0.33 -1.99 0.10
C VAL A 77 1.09 -2.48 -0.10
N GLU A 78 1.69 -2.96 0.97
CA GLU A 78 2.97 -3.66 0.96
C GLU A 78 2.77 -5.12 1.37
N VAL A 79 3.51 -6.00 0.76
CA VAL A 79 3.52 -7.43 1.08
C VAL A 79 4.80 -7.74 1.85
N ALA A 80 4.67 -8.05 3.14
CA ALA A 80 5.81 -8.30 4.02
C ALA A 80 6.03 -9.79 4.22
N ASP A 81 7.14 -10.30 3.71
CA ASP A 81 7.65 -11.66 4.01
C ASP A 81 8.83 -11.58 4.99
N THR A 82 9.87 -10.78 4.68
CA THR A 82 11.06 -10.61 5.53
C THR A 82 11.29 -9.16 5.95
N THR A 83 10.47 -8.24 5.48
CA THR A 83 10.63 -6.78 5.62
C THR A 83 9.71 -6.16 6.68
N LEU A 84 8.99 -6.99 7.44
CA LEU A 84 7.91 -6.55 8.32
C LEU A 84 8.28 -5.40 9.28
N PRO A 85 9.43 -5.40 9.97
CA PRO A 85 9.80 -4.27 10.84
C PRO A 85 9.99 -2.96 10.05
N TYR A 86 10.57 -3.04 8.86
CA TYR A 86 10.77 -1.89 7.97
C TYR A 86 9.44 -1.32 7.46
N ASP A 87 8.52 -2.19 7.06
CA ASP A 87 7.19 -1.81 6.57
C ASP A 87 6.34 -1.18 7.69
N ARG A 88 6.43 -1.73 8.92
CA ARG A 88 5.70 -1.21 10.10
C ARG A 88 6.19 0.15 10.57
N GLU A 89 7.48 0.44 10.44
CA GLU A 89 8.08 1.64 11.01
C GLU A 89 8.41 2.69 9.95
N ARG A 90 9.35 2.39 9.05
CA ARG A 90 9.86 3.38 8.11
C ARG A 90 8.87 3.70 7.00
N LYS A 91 8.30 2.69 6.36
CA LYS A 91 7.30 2.90 5.31
C LYS A 91 5.99 3.47 5.86
N ALA A 92 5.51 2.99 7.02
CA ALA A 92 4.33 3.55 7.65
C ALA A 92 4.48 5.05 7.95
N ARG A 93 5.67 5.47 8.44
CA ARG A 93 5.96 6.89 8.66
C ARG A 93 6.00 7.68 7.34
N LEU A 94 6.68 7.16 6.32
CA LEU A 94 6.76 7.78 5.01
C LEU A 94 5.37 8.04 4.43
N TYR A 95 4.51 7.03 4.44
CA TYR A 95 3.16 7.13 3.89
C TYR A 95 2.24 8.03 4.74
N ALA A 96 2.37 8.00 6.06
CA ALA A 96 1.67 8.93 6.93
C ALA A 96 2.12 10.38 6.70
N GLN A 97 3.42 10.61 6.52
CA GLN A 97 4.00 11.93 6.21
C GLN A 97 3.48 12.48 4.88
N ALA A 98 3.34 11.62 3.88
CA ALA A 98 2.76 11.96 2.58
C ALA A 98 1.22 12.12 2.61
N GLY A 99 0.58 11.89 3.75
CA GLY A 99 -0.87 12.02 3.90
C GLY A 99 -1.69 10.91 3.25
N ILE A 100 -1.10 9.74 3.01
CA ILE A 100 -1.82 8.60 2.45
C ILE A 100 -2.88 8.13 3.46
N PRO A 101 -4.18 8.18 3.12
CA PRO A 101 -5.26 7.97 4.09
C PRO A 101 -5.31 6.56 4.66
N GLU A 102 -4.85 5.57 3.89
CA GLU A 102 -4.90 4.16 4.27
C GLU A 102 -3.67 3.42 3.77
N TYR A 103 -3.05 2.66 4.65
CA TYR A 103 -1.87 1.85 4.38
C TYR A 103 -2.05 0.44 4.93
N TRP A 104 -1.85 -0.57 4.11
CA TRP A 104 -1.98 -1.97 4.47
C TRP A 104 -0.65 -2.71 4.37
N ILE A 105 -0.43 -3.65 5.29
CA ILE A 105 0.64 -4.63 5.23
C ILE A 105 0.02 -6.02 5.16
N VAL A 106 0.18 -6.70 4.04
CA VAL A 106 -0.13 -8.12 3.92
C VAL A 106 1.01 -8.89 4.57
N ASN A 107 0.79 -9.29 5.83
CA ASN A 107 1.80 -9.96 6.65
C ASN A 107 1.80 -11.46 6.37
N LEU A 108 2.75 -11.93 5.58
CA LEU A 108 2.85 -13.34 5.17
C LEU A 108 3.37 -14.25 6.29
N GLN A 109 4.07 -13.70 7.27
CA GLN A 109 4.59 -14.48 8.40
C GLN A 109 3.45 -14.90 9.34
N ASP A 110 2.60 -13.93 9.70
CA ASP A 110 1.50 -14.14 10.65
C ASP A 110 0.16 -14.43 9.95
N GLN A 111 0.14 -14.47 8.62
CA GLN A 111 -1.06 -14.73 7.82
C GLN A 111 -2.22 -13.79 8.19
N CYS A 112 -1.96 -12.48 8.17
CA CYS A 112 -2.95 -11.47 8.52
C CYS A 112 -2.76 -10.20 7.68
N LEU A 113 -3.73 -9.30 7.77
CA LEU A 113 -3.69 -7.96 7.19
C LEU A 113 -3.57 -6.93 8.31
N GLU A 114 -2.51 -6.12 8.29
CA GLU A 114 -2.36 -4.97 9.18
C GLU A 114 -2.88 -3.72 8.49
N ILE A 115 -3.78 -3.01 9.13
CA ILE A 115 -4.50 -1.86 8.56
C ILE A 115 -4.13 -0.61 9.35
N HIS A 116 -3.57 0.36 8.66
CA HIS A 116 -3.19 1.66 9.20
C HIS A 116 -4.05 2.74 8.54
N ARG A 117 -4.72 3.56 9.35
CA ARG A 117 -5.66 4.60 8.88
C ARG A 117 -5.47 5.92 9.62
N TYR A 118 -5.95 7.00 9.01
CA TYR A 118 -6.00 8.34 9.58
C TYR A 118 -4.61 8.88 9.93
N PRO A 119 -3.82 9.30 8.92
CA PRO A 119 -2.52 9.89 9.16
C PRO A 119 -2.65 11.19 9.96
N ALA A 120 -1.77 11.36 10.95
CA ALA A 120 -1.65 12.58 11.76
C ALA A 120 -0.25 13.18 11.60
N ALA A 121 -0.13 14.48 11.88
CA ALA A 121 1.10 15.24 11.72
C ALA A 121 1.70 15.12 10.30
N VAL A 122 0.83 15.14 9.29
CA VAL A 122 1.18 15.06 7.86
C VAL A 122 2.20 16.15 7.52
N GLY A 123 3.21 15.80 6.72
CA GLY A 123 4.31 16.71 6.36
C GLY A 123 5.42 16.83 7.42
N SER A 124 5.30 16.17 8.56
CA SER A 124 6.31 16.20 9.62
C SER A 124 7.05 14.87 9.79
N SER A 125 8.26 14.91 10.35
CA SER A 125 9.04 13.73 10.72
C SER A 125 8.40 12.86 11.82
N HIS A 126 7.37 13.39 12.51
CA HIS A 126 6.61 12.71 13.54
C HIS A 126 5.27 12.15 13.04
N ALA A 127 5.06 12.14 11.73
CA ALA A 127 3.83 11.60 11.14
C ALA A 127 3.63 10.14 11.51
N THR A 128 2.37 9.80 11.80
CA THR A 128 1.96 8.44 12.19
C THR A 128 0.49 8.22 11.85
N TYR A 129 0.08 6.96 11.77
CA TYR A 129 -1.32 6.60 11.66
C TYR A 129 -1.97 6.51 13.04
N GLN A 130 -3.15 7.12 13.18
CA GLN A 130 -3.88 7.14 14.45
C GLN A 130 -4.57 5.83 14.77
N SER A 131 -4.96 5.07 13.75
CA SER A 131 -5.60 3.77 13.88
C SER A 131 -4.72 2.69 13.28
N ARG A 132 -4.50 1.63 14.06
CA ARG A 132 -3.83 0.40 13.62
C ARG A 132 -4.67 -0.78 14.08
N SER A 133 -5.02 -1.65 13.17
CA SER A 133 -5.78 -2.87 13.46
C SER A 133 -5.22 -4.04 12.68
N VAL A 134 -5.55 -5.25 13.14
CA VAL A 134 -5.18 -6.51 12.48
C VAL A 134 -6.46 -7.24 12.11
N ALA A 135 -6.54 -7.68 10.86
CA ALA A 135 -7.62 -8.51 10.36
C ALA A 135 -7.09 -9.90 10.00
N HIS A 136 -7.79 -10.93 10.41
CA HIS A 136 -7.43 -12.33 10.21
C HIS A 136 -8.04 -12.87 8.91
N PRO A 137 -7.62 -14.05 8.42
CA PRO A 137 -8.03 -14.56 7.10
C PRO A 137 -9.54 -14.63 6.85
N SER A 138 -10.34 -14.92 7.88
CA SER A 138 -11.80 -14.98 7.76
C SER A 138 -12.51 -13.63 7.87
N ASP A 139 -11.78 -12.58 8.19
CA ASP A 139 -12.35 -11.24 8.40
C ASP A 139 -12.63 -10.56 7.06
N THR A 140 -13.68 -9.75 7.06
CA THR A 140 -14.05 -8.88 5.94
C THR A 140 -13.52 -7.48 6.20
N VAL A 141 -12.87 -6.90 5.20
CA VAL A 141 -12.30 -5.54 5.26
C VAL A 141 -12.85 -4.69 4.12
N THR A 142 -13.25 -3.47 4.45
CA THR A 142 -13.69 -2.47 3.47
C THR A 142 -12.66 -1.33 3.44
N PRO A 143 -12.00 -1.07 2.30
CA PRO A 143 -11.13 0.09 2.17
C PRO A 143 -11.90 1.40 2.33
N LEU A 144 -11.28 2.43 2.91
CA LEU A 144 -11.92 3.73 3.17
C LEU A 144 -12.52 4.37 1.92
N LYS A 145 -11.88 4.21 0.78
CA LYS A 145 -12.26 4.85 -0.48
C LYS A 145 -12.81 3.89 -1.53
N SER A 146 -13.02 2.62 -1.18
CA SER A 146 -13.66 1.68 -2.10
C SER A 146 -15.12 2.06 -2.31
N PRO A 147 -15.54 2.30 -3.57
CA PRO A 147 -16.93 2.69 -3.85
C PRO A 147 -17.91 1.52 -3.71
N GLN A 148 -17.46 0.29 -3.79
CA GLN A 148 -18.34 -0.85 -4.02
C GLN A 148 -18.01 -2.10 -3.23
N GLY A 149 -17.05 -2.10 -2.31
CA GLY A 149 -16.81 -3.42 -1.82
C GLY A 149 -15.90 -3.64 -0.65
N SER A 150 -16.18 -4.77 -0.09
CA SER A 150 -15.39 -5.44 0.91
C SER A 150 -14.64 -6.60 0.27
N LEU A 151 -13.56 -6.99 0.88
CA LEU A 151 -12.82 -8.21 0.57
C LEU A 151 -12.72 -9.10 1.80
N ILE A 152 -12.47 -10.38 1.59
CA ILE A 152 -12.08 -11.31 2.66
C ILE A 152 -10.55 -11.34 2.68
N VAL A 153 -9.94 -11.23 3.86
CA VAL A 153 -8.47 -11.17 4.00
C VAL A 153 -7.78 -12.39 3.38
N ALA A 154 -8.39 -13.57 3.45
CA ALA A 154 -7.87 -14.78 2.80
C ALA A 154 -7.61 -14.62 1.30
N ASP A 155 -8.36 -13.74 0.61
CA ASP A 155 -8.18 -13.49 -0.84
C ASP A 155 -6.87 -12.78 -1.17
N LEU A 156 -6.19 -12.20 -0.16
CA LEU A 156 -4.88 -11.54 -0.29
C LEU A 156 -3.70 -12.49 0.04
N LEU A 157 -3.99 -13.64 0.61
CA LEU A 157 -2.97 -14.55 1.15
C LEU A 157 -2.76 -15.74 0.20
N PRO A 158 -1.50 -16.10 -0.09
CA PRO A 158 -1.16 -17.24 -0.94
C PRO A 158 -1.36 -18.60 -0.26
#